data_0651daeadc1e35ab2941972ee66b748e
#
_entry.id   0651daeadc1e35ab2941972ee66b748e
#
_cell.length_a   1.000
_cell.length_b   1.000
_cell.length_c   1.000
_cell.angle_alpha   90.00
_cell.angle_beta   90.00
_cell.angle_gamma   90.00
#
_symmetry.space_group_name_H-M   'P 1'
#
loop_
_entity.id
_entity.type
_entity.pdbx_description
1 polymer ?
#
loop_
_entity_poly.entity_id
_entity_poly.type
_entity_poly.pdbx_seq_one_letter_code
_entity_poly.pdbx_strand_id
1 'polypeptide(L)'
;MRIGFDGKRAVQNFTGLGNYSRYVANILCHFYPENDYVLYAPKKRENKRMNLLTGQYRQLTLAYPATSFWKKLSSLWRVWGITSQLEKEGIELFHGLSNELPLNIHKSRIKSIVTIHDLIFLRYPQYYQSID
;
A
#
# COMPACT_ATOMS: atom_id res chain seq x y z
N MET A 1 -6.27 -15.49 -5.71
CA MET A 1 -5.03 -14.93 -5.10
C MET A 1 -5.41 -13.81 -4.16
N ARG A 2 -4.70 -13.67 -3.05
CA ARG A 2 -4.89 -12.54 -2.12
C ARG A 2 -3.74 -11.55 -2.25
N ILE A 3 -4.05 -10.33 -2.68
CA ILE A 3 -3.08 -9.30 -3.07
C ILE A 3 -3.17 -8.13 -2.09
N GLY A 4 -2.03 -7.77 -1.50
CA GLY A 4 -1.90 -6.60 -0.64
C GLY A 4 -1.26 -5.43 -1.39
N PHE A 5 -1.70 -4.22 -1.07
CA PHE A 5 -1.13 -2.98 -1.60
C PHE A 5 -0.65 -2.07 -0.47
N ASP A 6 0.42 -1.31 -0.70
CA ASP A 6 0.67 -0.12 0.11
C ASP A 6 -0.42 0.92 -0.16
N GLY A 7 -1.40 0.98 0.73
CA GLY A 7 -2.58 1.81 0.61
C GLY A 7 -2.41 3.25 1.12
N LYS A 8 -1.25 3.63 1.64
CA LYS A 8 -1.02 4.96 2.23
C LYS A 8 -1.45 6.09 1.30
N ARG A 9 -1.01 6.06 0.06
CA ARG A 9 -1.35 7.10 -0.93
C ARG A 9 -2.80 7.03 -1.36
N ALA A 10 -3.37 5.84 -1.51
CA ALA A 10 -4.76 5.67 -1.87
C ALA A 10 -5.72 6.30 -0.84
N VAL A 11 -5.40 6.16 0.45
CA VAL A 11 -6.23 6.66 1.57
C VAL A 11 -5.94 8.12 1.89
N GLN A 12 -4.67 8.55 1.88
CA GLN A 12 -4.23 9.83 2.46
C GLN A 12 -3.90 10.90 1.42
N ASN A 13 -3.79 10.56 0.14
CA ASN A 13 -3.35 11.48 -0.90
C ASN A 13 -4.45 11.72 -1.94
N PHE A 14 -4.71 12.99 -2.25
CA PHE A 14 -5.74 13.41 -3.21
C PHE A 14 -5.16 13.88 -4.56
N THR A 15 -3.84 13.84 -4.71
CA THR A 15 -3.11 14.21 -5.93
C THR A 15 -2.77 12.99 -6.79
N GLY A 16 -1.83 13.13 -7.73
CA GLY A 16 -1.49 12.12 -8.71
C GLY A 16 -1.19 10.73 -8.16
N LEU A 17 -0.38 10.62 -7.11
CA LEU A 17 -0.01 9.33 -6.50
C LEU A 17 -1.21 8.62 -5.86
N GLY A 18 -2.10 9.39 -5.21
CA GLY A 18 -3.33 8.84 -4.66
C GLY A 18 -4.31 8.39 -5.74
N ASN A 19 -4.44 9.18 -6.81
CA ASN A 19 -5.27 8.84 -7.96
C ASN A 19 -4.76 7.57 -8.66
N TYR A 20 -3.45 7.46 -8.88
CA TYR A 20 -2.82 6.27 -9.44
C TYR A 20 -3.11 5.03 -8.59
N SER A 21 -2.90 5.13 -7.28
CA SER A 21 -3.11 4.01 -6.36
C SER A 21 -4.56 3.51 -6.38
N ARG A 22 -5.53 4.42 -6.36
CA ARG A 22 -6.97 4.07 -6.48
C ARG A 22 -7.31 3.50 -7.85
N TYR A 23 -6.71 4.05 -8.91
CA TYR A 23 -6.93 3.60 -10.28
C TYR A 23 -6.45 2.16 -10.50
N VAL A 24 -5.25 1.83 -10.01
CA VAL A 24 -4.71 0.44 -10.07
C VAL A 24 -5.65 -0.52 -9.33
N ALA A 25 -6.08 -0.19 -8.11
CA ALA A 25 -7.01 -1.01 -7.36
C ALA A 25 -8.34 -1.19 -8.11
N ASN A 26 -8.89 -0.12 -8.67
CA ASN A 26 -10.13 -0.14 -9.45
C ASN A 26 -10.03 -1.08 -10.68
N ILE A 27 -8.97 -0.92 -11.47
CA ILE A 27 -8.75 -1.74 -12.67
C ILE A 27 -8.62 -3.22 -12.30
N LEU A 28 -7.83 -3.54 -11.29
CA LEU A 28 -7.63 -4.93 -10.89
C LEU A 28 -8.93 -5.56 -10.36
N CYS A 29 -9.69 -4.84 -9.56
CA CYS A 29 -11.01 -5.30 -9.09
C CYS A 29 -12.00 -5.50 -10.24
N HIS A 30 -11.95 -4.65 -11.25
CA HIS A 30 -12.85 -4.73 -12.39
C HIS A 30 -12.52 -5.91 -13.33
N PHE A 31 -11.25 -6.05 -13.71
CA PHE A 31 -10.84 -7.04 -14.69
C PHE A 31 -10.49 -8.41 -14.11
N TYR A 32 -10.17 -8.49 -12.82
CA TYR A 32 -9.78 -9.70 -12.10
C TYR A 32 -10.57 -9.86 -10.80
N PRO A 33 -11.92 -9.98 -10.90
CA PRO A 33 -12.80 -9.99 -9.73
C PRO A 33 -12.67 -11.26 -8.88
N GLU A 34 -12.00 -12.28 -9.37
CA GLU A 34 -11.74 -13.55 -8.67
C GLU A 34 -10.68 -13.45 -7.57
N ASN A 35 -9.94 -12.33 -7.51
CA ASN A 35 -8.93 -12.11 -6.49
C ASN A 35 -9.48 -11.27 -5.32
N ASP A 36 -8.87 -11.42 -4.15
CA ASP A 36 -9.09 -10.55 -3.00
C ASP A 36 -8.01 -9.49 -2.92
N TYR A 37 -8.40 -8.26 -2.65
CA TYR A 37 -7.51 -7.11 -2.60
C TYR A 37 -7.58 -6.40 -1.26
N VAL A 38 -6.43 -6.12 -0.66
CA VAL A 38 -6.33 -5.42 0.63
C VAL A 38 -5.39 -4.23 0.51
N LEU A 39 -5.90 -3.04 0.76
CA LEU A 39 -5.11 -1.81 0.85
C LEU A 39 -4.70 -1.57 2.31
N TYR A 40 -3.43 -1.66 2.59
CA TYR A 40 -2.84 -1.45 3.92
C TYR A 40 -2.45 0.01 4.11
N ALA A 41 -3.08 0.69 5.05
CA ALA A 41 -2.78 2.09 5.36
C ALA A 41 -2.33 2.26 6.82
N PRO A 42 -1.36 3.14 7.10
CA PRO A 42 -0.85 3.32 8.46
C PRO A 42 -1.86 3.95 9.41
N LYS A 43 -2.77 4.78 8.89
CA LYS A 43 -3.82 5.47 9.66
C LYS A 43 -5.11 5.56 8.86
N LYS A 44 -6.22 5.45 9.56
CA LYS A 44 -7.54 5.71 8.99
C LYS A 44 -7.67 7.21 8.66
N ARG A 45 -8.21 7.51 7.50
CA ARG A 45 -8.54 8.87 7.09
C ARG A 45 -9.83 8.85 6.30
N GLU A 46 -10.69 9.84 6.54
CA GLU A 46 -11.90 10.02 5.75
C GLU A 46 -11.52 10.37 4.30
N ASN A 47 -12.01 9.56 3.37
CA ASN A 47 -11.75 9.72 1.94
C ASN A 47 -12.95 9.22 1.13
N LYS A 48 -13.76 10.16 0.64
CA LYS A 48 -14.98 9.84 -0.13
C LYS A 48 -14.69 8.99 -1.37
N ARG A 49 -13.57 9.25 -2.07
CA ARG A 49 -13.17 8.47 -3.26
C ARG A 49 -12.85 7.02 -2.90
N MET A 50 -12.19 6.83 -1.75
CA MET A 50 -11.87 5.50 -1.26
C MET A 50 -13.12 4.75 -0.78
N ASN A 51 -14.03 5.45 -0.11
CA ASN A 51 -15.32 4.90 0.33
C ASN A 51 -16.18 4.44 -0.85
N LEU A 52 -16.23 5.22 -1.94
CA LEU A 52 -16.91 4.83 -3.17
C LEU A 52 -16.31 3.57 -3.77
N LEU A 53 -14.99 3.49 -3.83
CA LEU A 53 -14.28 2.36 -4.42
C LEU A 53 -14.51 1.07 -3.63
N THR A 54 -14.37 1.12 -2.30
CA THR A 54 -14.63 -0.05 -1.43
C THR A 54 -16.10 -0.43 -1.39
N GLY A 55 -17.01 0.53 -1.56
CA GLY A 55 -18.45 0.26 -1.69
C GLY A 55 -18.83 -0.40 -3.03
N GLN A 56 -18.05 -0.14 -4.08
CA GLN A 56 -18.27 -0.72 -5.41
C GLN A 56 -17.79 -2.17 -5.51
N TYR A 57 -16.69 -2.52 -4.82
CA TYR A 57 -16.05 -3.83 -4.94
C TYR A 57 -15.99 -4.55 -3.59
N ARG A 58 -16.73 -5.65 -3.46
CA ARG A 58 -16.74 -6.48 -2.24
C ARG A 58 -15.39 -7.11 -1.92
N GLN A 59 -14.60 -7.44 -2.96
CA GLN A 59 -13.27 -8.04 -2.85
C GLN A 59 -12.17 -7.04 -2.50
N LEU A 60 -12.48 -5.74 -2.38
CA LEU A 60 -11.54 -4.70 -1.99
C LEU A 60 -11.81 -4.26 -0.55
N THR A 61 -10.81 -4.42 0.31
CA THR A 61 -10.89 -4.04 1.72
C THR A 61 -9.74 -3.14 2.14
N LEU A 62 -9.93 -2.40 3.24
CA LEU A 62 -8.90 -1.59 3.88
C LEU A 62 -8.42 -2.30 5.15
N ALA A 63 -7.12 -2.28 5.38
CA ALA A 63 -6.51 -2.78 6.60
C ALA A 63 -5.56 -1.74 7.21
N TYR A 64 -5.44 -1.81 8.53
CA TYR A 64 -4.65 -0.90 9.35
C TYR A 64 -3.80 -1.72 10.33
N PRO A 65 -2.83 -1.09 11.04
CA PRO A 65 -2.07 -1.78 12.07
C PRO A 65 -3.00 -2.51 13.06
N ALA A 66 -2.80 -3.81 13.23
CA ALA A 66 -3.70 -4.67 14.01
C ALA A 66 -3.58 -4.46 15.53
N THR A 67 -2.40 -4.03 16.03
CA THR A 67 -2.13 -3.88 17.47
C THR A 67 -2.04 -2.41 17.88
N SER A 68 -2.32 -2.12 19.17
CA SER A 68 -2.20 -0.77 19.73
C SER A 68 -0.77 -0.24 19.65
N PHE A 69 0.23 -1.12 19.79
CA PHE A 69 1.64 -0.79 19.62
C PHE A 69 1.93 -0.24 18.22
N TRP A 70 1.53 -0.96 17.19
CA TRP A 70 1.74 -0.56 15.81
C TRP A 70 0.88 0.62 15.36
N LYS A 71 -0.31 0.82 15.97
CA LYS A 71 -1.12 2.03 15.74
C LYS A 71 -0.37 3.31 16.18
N LYS A 72 0.36 3.24 17.30
CA LYS A 72 1.20 4.36 17.78
C LYS A 72 2.44 4.57 16.91
N LEU A 73 3.05 3.49 16.43
CA LEU A 73 4.25 3.49 15.60
C LEU A 73 3.93 3.19 14.13
N SER A 74 2.90 3.82 13.59
CA SER A 74 2.35 3.49 12.27
C SER A 74 3.34 3.68 11.10
N SER A 75 4.31 4.58 11.22
CA SER A 75 5.38 4.74 10.22
C SER A 75 6.35 3.56 10.25
N LEU A 76 6.76 3.12 11.44
CA LEU A 76 7.61 1.93 11.61
C LEU A 76 6.88 0.64 11.24
N TRP A 77 5.56 0.58 11.52
CA TRP A 77 4.75 -0.57 11.08
C TRP A 77 4.82 -0.75 9.56
N ARG A 78 4.70 0.32 8.80
CA ARG A 78 4.75 0.27 7.33
C ARG A 78 6.10 -0.21 6.80
N VAL A 79 7.18 0.08 7.52
CA VAL A 79 8.56 -0.28 7.13
C VAL A 79 8.94 -1.69 7.57
N TRP A 80 8.49 -2.13 8.78
CA TRP A 80 8.92 -3.39 9.39
C TRP A 80 7.76 -4.28 9.85
N GLY A 81 6.78 -3.72 10.54
CA GLY A 81 5.73 -4.50 11.22
C GLY A 81 4.70 -5.09 10.28
N ILE A 82 4.48 -4.48 9.13
CA ILE A 82 3.47 -4.89 8.17
C ILE A 82 3.70 -6.31 7.63
N THR A 83 4.95 -6.70 7.39
CA THR A 83 5.27 -8.02 6.81
C THR A 83 4.69 -9.16 7.62
N SER A 84 4.80 -9.13 8.94
CA SER A 84 4.19 -10.14 9.81
C SER A 84 2.65 -10.15 9.72
N GLN A 85 2.03 -8.99 9.57
CA GLN A 85 0.59 -8.89 9.38
C GLN A 85 0.16 -9.46 8.02
N LEU A 86 0.91 -9.15 6.96
CA LEU A 86 0.66 -9.69 5.62
C LEU A 86 0.72 -11.22 5.60
N GLU A 87 1.71 -11.81 6.26
CA GLU A 87 1.84 -13.27 6.37
C GLU A 87 0.66 -13.89 7.12
N LYS A 88 0.27 -13.33 8.28
CA LYS A 88 -0.87 -13.79 9.08
C LYS A 88 -2.19 -13.69 8.32
N GLU A 89 -2.35 -12.69 7.49
CA GLU A 89 -3.55 -12.46 6.69
C GLU A 89 -3.54 -13.22 5.36
N GLY A 90 -2.49 -14.00 5.08
CA GLY A 90 -2.40 -14.85 3.89
C GLY A 90 -2.18 -14.10 2.58
N ILE A 91 -1.50 -12.96 2.62
CA ILE A 91 -1.13 -12.22 1.41
C ILE A 91 -0.08 -13.00 0.63
N GLU A 92 -0.34 -13.24 -0.65
CA GLU A 92 0.53 -13.98 -1.56
C GLU A 92 1.43 -13.05 -2.39
N LEU A 93 0.90 -11.86 -2.72
CA LEU A 93 1.60 -10.81 -3.47
C LEU A 93 1.39 -9.46 -2.80
N PHE A 94 2.46 -8.69 -2.60
CA PHE A 94 2.40 -7.33 -2.10
C PHE A 94 2.93 -6.34 -3.14
N HIS A 95 2.15 -5.29 -3.42
CA HIS A 95 2.51 -4.26 -4.38
C HIS A 95 2.69 -2.90 -3.68
N GLY A 96 3.94 -2.44 -3.64
CA GLY A 96 4.31 -1.08 -3.24
C GLY A 96 3.96 -0.09 -4.34
N LEU A 97 2.89 0.68 -4.16
CA LEU A 97 2.36 1.58 -5.18
C LEU A 97 3.10 2.92 -5.31
N SER A 98 4.04 3.21 -4.43
CA SER A 98 4.74 4.49 -4.40
C SER A 98 6.18 4.38 -3.92
N ASN A 99 7.05 3.84 -4.76
CA ASN A 99 8.50 3.75 -4.62
C ASN A 99 9.04 2.96 -3.41
N GLU A 100 8.18 2.33 -2.61
CA GLU A 100 8.57 1.71 -1.34
C GLU A 100 8.01 0.31 -1.17
N LEU A 101 8.82 -0.54 -0.54
CA LEU A 101 8.44 -1.85 -0.02
C LEU A 101 8.85 -1.96 1.45
N PRO A 102 8.20 -2.80 2.26
CA PRO A 102 8.70 -3.14 3.59
C PRO A 102 10.12 -3.70 3.52
N LEU A 103 11.03 -3.21 4.36
CA LEU A 103 12.46 -3.59 4.30
C LEU A 103 12.72 -5.08 4.53
N ASN A 104 11.84 -5.74 5.26
CA ASN A 104 11.96 -7.16 5.60
C ASN A 104 11.08 -8.09 4.76
N ILE A 105 10.42 -7.59 3.71
CA ILE A 105 9.52 -8.42 2.89
C ILE A 105 10.25 -9.57 2.20
N HIS A 106 11.53 -9.37 1.87
CA HIS A 106 12.39 -10.39 1.27
C HIS A 106 12.64 -11.61 2.18
N LYS A 107 12.36 -11.50 3.48
CA LYS A 107 12.45 -12.61 4.45
C LYS A 107 11.17 -13.45 4.51
N SER A 108 10.11 -12.99 3.89
CA SER A 108 8.82 -13.68 3.81
C SER A 108 8.72 -14.53 2.53
N ARG A 109 7.65 -15.31 2.42
CA ARG A 109 7.28 -16.02 1.17
C ARG A 109 6.44 -15.18 0.23
N ILE A 110 6.14 -13.93 0.60
CA ILE A 110 5.29 -13.04 -0.17
C ILE A 110 6.06 -12.53 -1.39
N LYS A 111 5.48 -12.70 -2.57
CA LYS A 111 6.00 -12.08 -3.78
C LYS A 111 5.79 -10.57 -3.70
N SER A 112 6.72 -9.77 -4.22
CA SER A 112 6.61 -8.32 -4.14
C SER A 112 6.86 -7.64 -5.48
N ILE A 113 6.10 -6.57 -5.72
CA ILE A 113 6.24 -5.66 -6.86
C ILE A 113 6.32 -4.25 -6.29
N VAL A 114 7.09 -3.38 -6.93
CA VAL A 114 7.13 -1.95 -6.62
C VAL A 114 6.95 -1.12 -7.88
N THR A 115 6.11 -0.11 -7.80
CA THR A 115 5.99 0.91 -8.83
C THR A 115 6.91 2.07 -8.50
N ILE A 116 7.84 2.39 -9.40
CA ILE A 116 8.72 3.55 -9.30
C ILE A 116 8.18 4.61 -10.26
N HIS A 117 7.72 5.76 -9.72
CA HIS A 117 7.06 6.80 -10.49
C HIS A 117 8.03 7.69 -11.27
N ASP A 118 9.21 7.94 -10.71
CA ASP A 118 10.28 8.67 -11.37
C ASP A 118 11.66 8.29 -10.80
N LEU A 119 12.70 8.66 -11.53
CA LEU A 119 14.09 8.46 -11.14
C LEU A 119 14.85 9.80 -11.07
N ILE A 120 14.12 10.90 -10.87
CA ILE A 120 14.69 12.26 -10.83
C ILE A 120 15.73 12.36 -9.73
N PHE A 121 15.51 11.73 -8.58
CA PHE A 121 16.45 11.69 -7.45
C PHE A 121 17.80 11.04 -7.80
N LEU A 122 17.84 10.09 -8.74
CA LEU A 122 19.08 9.49 -9.24
C LEU A 122 19.81 10.41 -10.21
N ARG A 123 19.05 11.13 -11.05
CA ARG A 123 19.61 12.00 -12.09
C ARG A 123 20.03 13.37 -11.56
N TYR A 124 19.32 13.87 -10.55
CA TYR A 124 19.52 15.20 -9.95
C TYR A 124 19.51 15.14 -8.42
N PRO A 125 20.46 14.41 -7.80
CA PRO A 125 20.49 14.23 -6.35
C PRO A 125 20.62 15.55 -5.58
N GLN A 126 21.19 16.59 -6.18
CA GLN A 126 21.37 17.90 -5.58
C GLN A 126 20.05 18.63 -5.25
N TYR A 127 18.94 18.24 -5.84
CA TYR A 127 17.62 18.81 -5.55
C TYR A 127 16.88 18.07 -4.42
N TYR A 128 17.41 16.95 -3.98
CA TYR A 128 16.86 16.18 -2.87
C TYR A 128 17.81 16.32 -1.69
N GLN A 129 17.41 17.12 -0.70
CA GLN A 129 18.16 17.18 0.55
C GLN A 129 18.06 15.81 1.23
N SER A 130 19.21 15.26 1.61
CA SER A 130 19.22 14.13 2.54
C SER A 130 18.56 14.60 3.82
N ILE A 131 17.50 13.91 4.21
CA ILE A 131 16.93 14.07 5.55
C ILE A 131 17.90 13.32 6.47
N ASP A 132 18.82 14.07 7.09
CA ASP A 132 19.67 13.59 8.17
C ASP A 132 18.83 13.33 9.42
#